data_0e56587ebf67b5456d1a2c148bac7f32
#
_entry.id   0e56587ebf67b5456d1a2c148bac7f32
#
_cell.length_a   1.000
_cell.length_b   1.000
_cell.length_c   1.000
_cell.angle_alpha   90.00
_cell.angle_beta   90.00
_cell.angle_gamma   90.00
#
_symmetry.space_group_name_H-M   'P 1'
#
loop_
_entity.id
_entity.type
_entity.pdbx_description
1 polymer ?
#
loop_
_entity_poly.entity_id
_entity_poly.type
_entity_poly.pdbx_seq_one_letter_code
_entity_poly.pdbx_strand_id
1 'polypeptide(L)'
;MKILVTGANGYLGQGIVTSILNYGHEVIATGIETNYVDDRAEKINCDLFSIENPYEFFGKPDILLHLAWRDGFVHYSDTHIEDLPKHYLFIKKMIEGGVKHVAGMGSMHEIGFF
;
A
#
# COMPACT_ATOMS: atom_id res chain seq x y z
N MET A 1 -10.80 -6.09 -11.14
CA MET A 1 -10.60 -4.95 -10.26
C MET A 1 -9.16 -4.51 -10.28
N LYS A 2 -8.95 -3.24 -10.09
CA LYS A 2 -7.60 -2.68 -10.03
C LYS A 2 -7.25 -2.46 -8.56
N ILE A 3 -6.20 -3.09 -8.10
CA ILE A 3 -5.81 -3.09 -6.69
C ILE A 3 -4.41 -2.51 -6.54
N LEU A 4 -4.29 -1.49 -5.72
CA LEU A 4 -2.99 -0.90 -5.40
C LEU A 4 -2.48 -1.56 -4.12
N VAL A 5 -1.28 -2.11 -4.17
CA VAL A 5 -0.62 -2.70 -3.01
C VAL A 5 0.62 -1.89 -2.69
N THR A 6 0.65 -1.27 -1.53
CA THR A 6 1.83 -0.57 -1.05
C THR A 6 2.67 -1.52 -0.22
N GLY A 7 3.96 -1.27 -0.12
CA GLY A 7 4.84 -2.20 0.60
C GLY A 7 4.93 -3.56 -0.07
N ALA A 8 4.75 -3.58 -1.38
CA ALA A 8 4.62 -4.83 -2.13
C ALA A 8 5.90 -5.67 -2.15
N ASN A 9 7.04 -5.04 -1.95
CA ASN A 9 8.32 -5.74 -1.99
C ASN A 9 8.66 -6.47 -0.69
N GLY A 10 7.89 -6.25 0.35
CA GLY A 10 8.07 -6.97 1.61
C GLY A 10 7.63 -8.41 1.49
N TYR A 11 8.02 -9.23 2.46
CA TYR A 11 7.71 -10.66 2.43
C TYR A 11 6.22 -10.93 2.27
N LEU A 12 5.41 -10.28 3.08
CA LEU A 12 3.96 -10.45 3.02
C LEU A 12 3.39 -9.88 1.72
N GLY A 13 3.88 -8.71 1.33
CA GLY A 13 3.41 -8.04 0.11
C GLY A 13 3.63 -8.86 -1.15
N GLN A 14 4.77 -9.51 -1.27
CA GLN A 14 5.07 -10.36 -2.42
C GLN A 14 4.04 -11.48 -2.57
N GLY A 15 3.74 -12.16 -1.49
CA GLY A 15 2.77 -13.26 -1.51
C GLY A 15 1.37 -12.79 -1.83
N ILE A 16 0.98 -11.67 -1.27
CA ILE A 16 -0.35 -11.10 -1.51
C ILE A 16 -0.51 -10.68 -2.97
N VAL A 17 0.49 -10.02 -3.53
CA VAL A 17 0.45 -9.60 -4.94
C VAL A 17 0.26 -10.81 -5.85
N THR A 18 1.07 -11.86 -5.64
CA THR A 18 0.97 -13.07 -6.46
C THR A 18 -0.41 -13.71 -6.34
N SER A 19 -0.94 -13.79 -5.13
CA SER A 19 -2.28 -14.36 -4.92
C SER A 19 -3.36 -13.58 -5.66
N ILE A 20 -3.31 -12.27 -5.58
CA ILE A 20 -4.33 -11.43 -6.23
C ILE A 20 -4.25 -11.59 -7.74
N LEU A 21 -3.04 -11.62 -8.29
CA LEU A 21 -2.85 -11.82 -9.73
C LEU A 21 -3.39 -13.18 -10.17
N ASN A 22 -3.20 -14.21 -9.35
CA ASN A 22 -3.70 -15.54 -9.67
C ASN A 22 -5.23 -15.59 -9.70
N TYR A 23 -5.91 -14.69 -8.99
CA TYR A 23 -7.36 -14.59 -9.05
C TYR A 23 -7.85 -13.72 -10.21
N GLY A 24 -6.94 -13.23 -11.04
CA GLY A 24 -7.33 -12.51 -12.26
C GLY A 24 -7.51 -11.02 -12.10
N HIS A 25 -7.10 -10.45 -10.99
CA HIS A 25 -7.20 -9.01 -10.78
C HIS A 25 -5.96 -8.29 -11.29
N GLU A 26 -6.11 -7.01 -11.57
CA GLU A 26 -5.01 -6.15 -11.97
C GLU A 26 -4.36 -5.56 -10.72
N VAL A 27 -3.03 -5.63 -10.63
CA VAL A 27 -2.32 -5.13 -9.46
C VAL A 27 -1.33 -4.05 -9.85
N ILE A 28 -1.35 -2.96 -9.10
CA ILE A 28 -0.30 -1.96 -9.15
C ILE A 28 0.48 -2.11 -7.86
N ALA A 29 1.75 -2.46 -7.97
CA ALA A 29 2.60 -2.72 -6.81
C ALA A 29 3.57 -1.57 -6.63
N THR A 30 3.63 -1.00 -5.44
CA THR A 30 4.51 0.13 -5.19
C THR A 30 5.29 -0.02 -3.90
N GLY A 31 6.44 0.62 -3.86
CA GLY A 31 7.33 0.67 -2.73
C GLY A 31 8.57 1.44 -3.15
N ILE A 32 9.52 1.58 -2.25
CA ILE A 32 10.81 2.18 -2.59
C ILE A 32 11.52 1.29 -3.59
N GLU A 33 11.38 -0.02 -3.43
CA GLU A 33 11.88 -1.02 -4.37
C GLU A 33 10.76 -1.98 -4.71
N THR A 34 10.83 -2.58 -5.88
CA THR A 34 9.82 -3.57 -6.32
C THR A 34 10.47 -4.77 -7.03
N ASN A 35 11.76 -4.98 -6.81
CA ASN A 35 12.51 -6.00 -7.53
C ASN A 35 12.10 -7.44 -7.19
N TYR A 36 11.45 -7.66 -6.06
CA TYR A 36 10.97 -9.00 -5.70
C TYR A 36 9.48 -9.21 -5.97
N VAL A 37 8.83 -8.22 -6.55
CA VAL A 37 7.40 -8.30 -6.85
C VAL A 37 7.18 -9.11 -8.12
N ASP A 38 6.08 -9.85 -8.18
CA ASP A 38 5.67 -10.63 -9.35
C ASP A 38 5.64 -9.73 -10.60
N ASP A 39 6.27 -10.17 -11.67
CA ASP A 39 6.40 -9.37 -12.88
C ASP A 39 5.08 -9.10 -13.61
N ARG A 40 4.02 -9.81 -13.26
CA ARG A 40 2.71 -9.57 -13.85
C ARG A 40 2.05 -8.31 -13.32
N ALA A 41 2.53 -7.78 -12.19
CA ALA A 41 2.01 -6.54 -11.64
C ALA A 41 2.68 -5.33 -12.31
N GLU A 42 1.96 -4.24 -12.35
CA GLU A 42 2.56 -2.97 -12.73
C GLU A 42 3.38 -2.47 -11.54
N LYS A 43 4.65 -2.20 -11.74
CA LYS A 43 5.54 -1.85 -10.64
C LYS A 43 5.90 -0.38 -10.70
N ILE A 44 5.71 0.32 -9.60
CA ILE A 44 6.03 1.74 -9.51
C ILE A 44 6.87 1.97 -8.27
N ASN A 45 8.12 2.37 -8.46
CA ASN A 45 9.01 2.69 -7.35
C ASN A 45 8.82 4.16 -6.99
N CYS A 46 8.47 4.43 -5.75
CA CYS A 46 8.26 5.81 -5.33
C CYS A 46 8.20 5.92 -3.82
N ASP A 47 8.31 7.13 -3.33
CA ASP A 47 8.03 7.46 -1.95
C ASP A 47 6.57 7.90 -1.89
N LEU A 48 5.74 7.11 -1.25
CA LEU A 48 4.30 7.36 -1.17
C LEU A 48 3.95 8.72 -0.61
N PHE A 49 4.73 9.19 0.34
CA PHE A 49 4.38 10.40 1.07
C PHE A 49 4.75 11.67 0.30
N SER A 50 5.48 11.51 -0.81
CA SER A 50 5.84 12.65 -1.65
C SER A 50 4.83 12.91 -2.77
N ILE A 51 3.83 12.05 -2.92
CA ILE A 51 2.87 12.16 -4.02
C ILE A 51 1.69 13.03 -3.60
N GLU A 52 1.44 14.08 -4.35
CA GLU A 52 0.39 15.03 -4.03
C GLU A 52 -1.01 14.46 -4.26
N ASN A 53 -1.19 13.74 -5.35
CA ASN A 53 -2.48 13.15 -5.70
C ASN A 53 -2.30 11.66 -6.01
N PRO A 54 -2.19 10.81 -4.99
CA PRO A 54 -1.88 9.40 -5.20
C PRO A 54 -2.96 8.63 -5.96
N TYR A 55 -4.22 8.95 -5.79
CA TYR A 55 -5.28 8.24 -6.48
C TYR A 55 -5.11 8.35 -8.00
N GLU A 56 -4.89 9.56 -8.50
CA GLU A 56 -4.65 9.80 -9.93
C GLU A 56 -3.31 9.20 -10.36
N PHE A 57 -2.29 9.38 -9.55
CA PHE A 57 -0.94 8.91 -9.85
C PHE A 57 -0.91 7.41 -10.10
N PHE A 58 -1.65 6.64 -9.30
CA PHE A 58 -1.67 5.19 -9.43
C PHE A 58 -2.76 4.68 -10.37
N GLY A 59 -3.40 5.54 -11.13
CA GLY A 59 -4.34 5.12 -12.15
C GLY A 59 -5.73 4.79 -11.63
N LYS A 60 -6.16 5.43 -10.57
CA LYS A 60 -7.52 5.31 -10.02
C LYS A 60 -7.86 3.89 -9.60
N PRO A 61 -7.13 3.31 -8.65
CA PRO A 61 -7.41 1.94 -8.21
C PRO A 61 -8.75 1.84 -7.49
N ASP A 62 -9.35 0.66 -7.54
CA ASP A 62 -10.61 0.40 -6.84
C ASP A 62 -10.38 0.10 -5.37
N ILE A 63 -9.28 -0.59 -5.08
CA ILE A 63 -8.97 -1.05 -3.72
C ILE A 63 -7.54 -0.69 -3.38
N LEU A 64 -7.34 -0.29 -2.13
CA LEU A 64 -6.00 -0.04 -1.59
C LEU A 64 -5.68 -1.06 -0.51
N LEU A 65 -4.58 -1.79 -0.69
CA LEU A 65 -4.00 -2.62 0.36
C LEU A 65 -2.72 -1.93 0.82
N HIS A 66 -2.77 -1.35 2.01
CA HIS A 66 -1.69 -0.51 2.49
C HIS A 66 -0.80 -1.29 3.46
N LEU A 67 0.31 -1.80 2.96
CA LEU A 67 1.24 -2.63 3.73
C LEU A 67 2.58 -1.95 3.99
N ALA A 68 2.70 -0.69 3.60
CA ALA A 68 3.98 0.02 3.60
C ALA A 68 4.27 0.68 4.93
N TRP A 69 4.53 -0.10 5.94
CA TRP A 69 4.89 0.42 7.25
C TRP A 69 6.37 0.15 7.51
N ARG A 70 7.13 1.19 7.81
CA ARG A 70 8.51 1.01 8.23
C ARG A 70 8.50 0.37 9.62
N ASP A 71 9.46 -0.52 9.87
CA ASP A 71 9.57 -1.20 11.15
C ASP A 71 8.26 -1.88 11.58
N GLY A 72 7.58 -2.49 10.60
CA GLY A 72 6.23 -3.00 10.79
C GLY A 72 6.03 -3.97 11.94
N PHE A 73 7.06 -4.70 12.32
CA PHE A 73 6.95 -5.66 13.40
C PHE A 73 7.64 -5.20 14.69
N VAL A 74 8.06 -3.94 14.73
CA VAL A 74 8.70 -3.37 15.91
C VAL A 74 7.69 -2.49 16.63
N HIS A 75 7.13 -2.98 17.72
CA HIS A 75 6.11 -2.24 18.46
C HIS A 75 6.73 -1.01 19.13
N TYR A 76 5.97 0.06 19.18
CA TYR A 76 6.37 1.31 19.84
C TYR A 76 7.62 1.94 19.25
N SER A 77 7.90 1.62 17.99
CA SER A 77 8.99 2.28 17.28
C SER A 77 8.68 3.76 17.10
N ASP A 78 9.67 4.61 17.28
CA ASP A 78 9.52 6.03 17.02
C ASP A 78 9.15 6.28 15.56
N THR A 79 9.63 5.42 14.65
CA THR A 79 9.29 5.49 13.24
C THR A 79 7.77 5.36 13.03
N HIS A 80 7.12 4.46 13.76
CA HIS A 80 5.67 4.31 13.68
C HIS A 80 4.96 5.58 14.10
N ILE A 81 5.43 6.21 15.16
CA ILE A 81 4.83 7.44 15.66
C ILE A 81 5.04 8.59 14.66
N GLU A 82 6.23 8.70 14.11
CA GLU A 82 6.55 9.75 13.16
C GLU A 82 5.77 9.60 11.85
N ASP A 83 5.58 8.35 11.41
CA ASP A 83 4.94 8.10 10.12
C ASP A 83 3.43 8.09 10.17
N LEU A 84 2.84 7.93 11.35
CA LEU A 84 1.39 7.78 11.47
C LEU A 84 0.60 8.90 10.77
N PRO A 85 0.93 10.18 10.97
CA PRO A 85 0.21 11.24 10.24
C PRO A 85 0.37 11.14 8.73
N LYS A 86 1.53 10.68 8.27
CA LYS A 86 1.79 10.53 6.84
C LYS A 86 0.94 9.43 6.24
N HIS A 87 0.82 8.29 6.93
CA HIS A 87 -0.03 7.20 6.50
C HIS A 87 -1.50 7.63 6.48
N TYR A 88 -1.93 8.31 7.51
CA TYR A 88 -3.29 8.82 7.59
C TYR A 88 -3.60 9.74 6.40
N LEU A 89 -2.70 10.67 6.11
CA LEU A 89 -2.90 11.61 5.02
C LEU A 89 -2.95 10.90 3.67
N PHE A 90 -2.08 9.91 3.46
CA PHE A 90 -2.07 9.14 2.23
C PHE A 90 -3.40 8.40 2.05
N ILE A 91 -3.88 7.71 3.08
CA ILE A 91 -5.14 6.98 3.02
C ILE A 91 -6.30 7.93 2.77
N LYS A 92 -6.30 9.07 3.46
CA LYS A 92 -7.35 10.07 3.29
C LYS A 92 -7.40 10.57 1.85
N LYS A 93 -6.25 10.85 1.25
CA LYS A 93 -6.20 11.30 -0.14
C LYS A 93 -6.73 10.23 -1.10
N MET A 94 -6.43 8.97 -0.83
CA MET A 94 -6.93 7.87 -1.66
C MET A 94 -8.45 7.76 -1.57
N ILE A 95 -9.00 7.87 -0.37
CA ILE A 95 -10.45 7.80 -0.15
C ILE A 95 -11.14 8.98 -0.83
N GLU A 96 -10.61 10.17 -0.66
CA GLU A 96 -11.17 11.38 -1.27
C GLU A 96 -11.11 11.31 -2.78
N GLY A 97 -10.10 10.64 -3.32
CA GLY A 97 -9.97 10.45 -4.76
C GLY A 97 -10.99 9.50 -5.34
N GLY A 98 -11.44 8.52 -4.55
CA GLY A 98 -12.46 7.61 -5.04
C GLY A 98 -12.20 6.13 -4.83
N VAL A 99 -11.15 5.75 -4.09
CA VAL A 99 -10.92 4.33 -3.82
C VAL A 99 -12.10 3.80 -2.98
N LYS A 100 -12.57 2.60 -3.31
CA LYS A 100 -13.79 2.08 -2.72
C LYS A 100 -13.57 1.32 -1.42
N HIS A 101 -12.44 0.64 -1.31
CA HIS A 101 -12.12 -0.14 -0.12
C HIS A 101 -10.67 0.05 0.26
N VAL A 102 -10.40 0.10 1.55
CA VAL A 102 -9.04 0.20 2.07
C VAL A 102 -8.85 -0.90 3.10
N ALA A 103 -7.76 -1.63 2.97
CA ALA A 103 -7.35 -2.57 3.99
C ALA A 103 -5.91 -2.26 4.36
N GLY A 104 -5.62 -2.31 5.63
CA GLY A 104 -4.27 -2.06 6.14
C GLY A 104 -3.83 -3.17 7.05
N MET A 105 -2.50 -3.45 7.09
CA MET A 105 -2.02 -4.37 8.01
C MET A 105 -1.24 -3.60 8.96
N GLY A 106 -1.73 -3.37 9.96
CA GLY A 106 -0.93 -2.76 10.86
C GLY A 106 -0.58 -3.61 11.86
N SER A 107 0.51 -3.64 12.12
CA SER A 107 0.88 -4.49 13.05
C SER A 107 0.25 -4.12 14.26
N MET A 108 -0.36 -3.45 14.27
CA MET A 108 -0.76 -3.23 15.20
C MET A 108 -1.84 -2.86 15.37
N HIS A 109 -2.24 -2.85 14.98
CA HIS A 109 -3.14 -2.71 15.40
C HIS A 109 -3.85 -1.83 15.11
N GLU A 110 -4.06 -1.62 14.69
CA GLU A 110 -4.76 -1.15 14.55
C GLU A 110 -5.16 -0.04 14.41
N ILE A 111 -4.98 0.43 13.72
CA ILE A 111 -5.36 1.57 13.45
C ILE A 111 -6.62 1.59 12.89
N GLY A 112 -7.13 0.83 12.74
CA GLY A 112 -8.11 0.77 12.23
C GLY A 112 -8.83 0.67 11.25
N PHE A 113 -9.57 0.39 10.86
CA PHE A 113 -10.03 0.29 10.02
C PHE A 113 -10.84 0.04 9.38
N PHE A 114 -11.33 -0.25 9.15
CA PHE A 114 -11.81 0.12 8.20
C PHE A 114 -12.56 -0.70 7.42
#